data_075aeb48e7130ac7e4384ab51237f741
#
_entry.id   075aeb48e7130ac7e4384ab51237f741
#
_cell.length_a   1.000
_cell.length_b   1.000
_cell.length_c   1.000
_cell.angle_alpha   90.00
_cell.angle_beta   90.00
_cell.angle_gamma   90.00
#
_symmetry.space_group_name_H-M   'P 1'
#
loop_
_entity.id
_entity.type
_entity.pdbx_description
1 polymer ?
#
loop_
_entity_poly.entity_id
_entity_poly.type
_entity_poly.pdbx_seq_one_letter_code
_entity_poly.pdbx_strand_id
1 'polypeptide(L)'
;FSTSATPSTSSASDWKTQQTLFRLATXISSILLQRRNWITHLXYVKSKLXRSTLTSPIFLQILRETRKCPKTTLDFFDFAKTHLRFDPDLKXHCRVIEVATESGLLERAETLLRPLVETHSVSLVVGSMHRWFEGEVSLSVSLSLVLECYALKGCYQNGLEVFGFMRRLRISPSQSAYNSLLGSLV
;
A
#
# COMPACT_ATOMS: atom_id res chain seq x y z
N PHE A 1 -28.47 40.07 -22.89
CA PHE A 1 -28.71 39.10 -21.82
C PHE A 1 -27.36 38.53 -21.36
N SER A 2 -26.83 39.04 -20.23
CA SER A 2 -25.61 38.53 -19.65
C SER A 2 -25.95 37.53 -18.56
N THR A 3 -25.54 36.29 -18.76
CA THR A 3 -25.66 35.25 -17.72
C THR A 3 -24.40 35.29 -16.85
N SER A 4 -24.54 35.82 -15.65
CA SER A 4 -23.46 35.78 -14.66
C SER A 4 -23.42 34.39 -14.05
N ALA A 5 -22.36 33.66 -14.35
CA ALA A 5 -22.13 32.37 -13.69
C ALA A 5 -21.58 32.61 -12.29
N THR A 6 -22.34 32.23 -11.28
CA THR A 6 -21.88 32.25 -9.88
C THR A 6 -20.87 31.12 -9.68
N PRO A 7 -19.69 31.40 -9.09
CA PRO A 7 -18.75 30.31 -8.78
C PRO A 7 -19.34 29.40 -7.71
N SER A 8 -19.28 28.10 -7.97
CA SER A 8 -19.83 27.08 -7.08
C SER A 8 -19.12 27.11 -5.73
N THR A 9 -19.88 27.05 -4.66
CA THR A 9 -19.40 27.04 -3.26
C THR A 9 -18.62 25.77 -2.89
N SER A 10 -18.55 24.78 -3.81
CA SER A 10 -17.88 23.50 -3.57
C SER A 10 -16.36 23.61 -3.50
N SER A 11 -15.75 24.56 -4.23
CA SER A 11 -14.28 24.67 -4.30
C SER A 11 -13.65 25.18 -3.01
N ALA A 12 -14.35 26.09 -2.28
CA ALA A 12 -13.83 26.69 -1.05
C ALA A 12 -13.85 25.72 0.13
N SER A 13 -14.82 24.78 0.19
CA SER A 13 -14.88 23.76 1.24
C SER A 13 -13.86 22.64 0.99
N ASP A 14 -13.58 22.34 -0.27
CA ASP A 14 -12.65 21.25 -0.67
C ASP A 14 -11.21 21.55 -0.24
N TRP A 15 -10.70 22.77 -0.51
CA TRP A 15 -9.31 23.10 -0.15
C TRP A 15 -9.10 23.15 1.36
N LYS A 16 -10.12 23.60 2.12
CA LYS A 16 -10.06 23.63 3.60
C LYS A 16 -10.02 22.21 4.15
N THR A 17 -10.83 21.32 3.61
CA THR A 17 -10.82 19.90 4.00
C THR A 17 -9.47 19.27 3.69
N GLN A 18 -8.93 19.49 2.47
CA GLN A 18 -7.62 18.99 2.08
C GLN A 18 -6.51 19.52 2.98
N GLN A 19 -6.58 20.80 3.36
CA GLN A 19 -5.60 21.42 4.25
C GLN A 19 -5.65 20.79 5.64
N THR A 20 -6.86 20.50 6.15
CA THR A 20 -7.04 19.83 7.45
C THR A 20 -6.48 18.42 7.42
N LEU A 21 -6.74 17.66 6.34
CA LEU A 21 -6.20 16.30 6.16
C LEU A 21 -4.68 16.33 6.09
N PHE A 22 -4.12 17.29 5.37
CA PHE A 22 -2.67 17.44 5.23
C PHE A 22 -2.03 17.74 6.58
N ARG A 23 -2.64 18.60 7.39
CA ARG A 23 -2.15 18.94 8.74
C ARG A 23 -2.17 17.72 9.65
N LEU A 24 -3.23 16.92 9.59
CA LEU A 24 -3.32 15.68 10.38
C LEU A 24 -2.22 14.70 9.97
N ALA A 25 -2.00 14.52 8.69
CA ALA A 25 -0.94 13.64 8.19
C ALA A 25 0.43 14.10 8.67
N THR A 26 0.70 15.39 8.60
CA THR A 26 1.96 15.98 9.04
C THR A 26 2.19 15.80 10.54
N UNK A 27 1.30 15.72 11.16
CA UNK A 27 1.32 15.56 12.42
C UNK A 27 1.71 14.29 12.86
N ILE A 28 0.97 13.46 12.37
CA ILE A 28 1.28 12.06 12.64
C ILE A 28 2.70 11.72 12.18
N SER A 29 3.04 12.12 10.97
CA SER A 29 4.37 11.87 10.41
C SER A 29 5.49 12.40 11.31
N SER A 30 5.29 13.60 11.86
CA SER A 30 6.26 14.21 12.76
C SER A 30 6.47 13.35 14.02
N ILE A 31 5.38 12.83 14.59
CA ILE A 31 5.47 11.93 15.76
C ILE A 31 6.26 10.67 15.40
N LEU A 32 5.95 10.08 14.24
CA LEU A 32 6.60 8.84 13.79
C LEU A 32 8.10 9.03 13.57
N LEU A 33 8.50 10.18 13.01
CA LEU A 33 9.90 10.44 12.65
C LEU A 33 10.76 10.93 13.82
N GLN A 34 10.15 11.61 14.80
CA GLN A 34 10.89 12.29 15.85
C GLN A 34 10.92 11.54 17.19
N ARG A 35 10.09 10.51 17.38
CA ARG A 35 9.95 9.87 18.67
C ARG A 35 10.19 8.36 18.59
N ARG A 36 11.12 7.86 19.43
CA ARG A 36 11.36 6.41 19.56
C ARG A 36 10.12 5.70 20.09
N ASN A 37 9.38 6.34 20.99
CA ASN A 37 8.17 5.78 21.61
C ASN A 37 6.90 6.30 20.96
N TRP A 38 6.90 6.36 19.64
CA TRP A 38 5.77 6.92 18.90
C TRP A 38 4.46 6.15 19.18
N ILE A 39 4.54 4.84 19.43
CA ILE A 39 3.36 4.01 19.73
C ILE A 39 2.67 4.54 21.01
N THR A 40 3.45 4.73 22.08
CA THR A 40 2.94 5.27 23.34
C THR A 40 2.35 6.67 23.15
N HIS A 41 3.05 7.49 22.35
CA HIS A 41 2.61 8.87 22.08
C HIS A 41 1.31 8.89 21.30
N LEU A 42 1.17 8.07 20.30
CA LEU A 42 -0.07 7.97 19.52
C LEU A 42 -1.23 7.39 20.33
N UNK A 43 -0.93 6.56 21.00
CA UNK A 43 -1.80 6.01 21.82
C UNK A 43 -2.31 6.94 22.71
N TYR A 44 -1.56 7.87 23.32
CA TYR A 44 -2.00 8.95 24.21
C TYR A 44 -2.85 9.98 23.42
N VAL A 45 -2.44 10.29 22.21
CA VAL A 45 -3.14 11.25 21.34
C VAL A 45 -4.38 10.62 20.68
N LYS A 46 -4.54 9.30 20.78
CA LYS A 46 -5.64 8.55 20.13
C LYS A 46 -7.02 9.11 20.49
N SER A 47 -7.21 9.56 21.74
CA SER A 47 -8.49 10.13 22.18
C SER A 47 -8.83 11.41 21.40
N LYS A 48 -7.82 12.16 20.97
CA LYS A 48 -7.99 13.36 20.14
C LYS A 48 -8.11 12.99 18.65
N LEU A 49 -7.46 11.95 18.26
CA LEU A 49 -7.53 11.42 16.89
C LEU A 49 -8.83 10.64 16.59
N UNK A 50 -9.22 10.20 17.43
CA UNK A 50 -10.34 9.44 17.35
C UNK A 50 -11.44 10.11 16.72
N ARG A 51 -11.50 11.32 16.88
CA ARG A 51 -12.51 12.13 16.23
C ARG A 51 -12.28 12.22 14.71
N SER A 52 -11.08 11.93 14.27
CA SER A 52 -10.74 11.93 12.84
C SER A 52 -10.49 10.50 12.39
N THR A 53 -11.33 9.97 11.52
CA THR A 53 -11.11 8.66 10.94
C THR A 53 -9.88 8.72 10.03
N LEU A 54 -8.92 7.83 10.27
CA LEU A 54 -7.76 7.70 9.39
C LEU A 54 -8.23 7.13 8.05
N THR A 55 -8.14 7.92 7.00
CA THR A 55 -8.56 7.53 5.65
C THR A 55 -7.35 7.19 4.80
N SER A 56 -7.59 6.52 3.67
CA SER A 56 -6.52 6.17 2.74
C SER A 56 -5.76 7.39 2.22
N PRO A 57 -6.40 8.52 1.86
CA PRO A 57 -5.62 9.70 1.46
C PRO A 57 -4.70 10.24 2.57
N ILE A 58 -5.15 10.24 3.83
CA ILE A 58 -4.32 10.67 4.96
C ILE A 58 -3.14 9.71 5.12
N PHE A 59 -3.41 8.40 5.07
CA PHE A 59 -2.37 7.39 5.21
C PHE A 59 -1.35 7.51 4.08
N LEU A 60 -1.79 7.72 2.84
CA LEU A 60 -0.88 7.86 1.70
C LEU A 60 0.04 9.08 1.87
N GLN A 61 -0.48 10.16 2.46
CA GLN A 61 0.35 11.34 2.74
C GLN A 61 1.39 11.02 3.82
N ILE A 62 0.98 10.31 4.89
CA ILE A 62 1.90 9.86 5.95
C ILE A 62 3.00 8.98 5.33
N LEU A 63 2.61 8.05 4.46
CA LEU A 63 3.55 7.15 3.81
C LEU A 63 4.59 7.93 3.00
N ARG A 64 4.18 8.95 2.26
CA ARG A 64 5.11 9.81 1.52
C ARG A 64 6.10 10.51 2.45
N GLU A 65 5.60 11.05 3.56
CA GLU A 65 6.43 11.82 4.49
C GLU A 65 7.38 10.94 5.31
N THR A 66 7.02 9.66 5.53
CA THR A 66 7.83 8.73 6.32
C THR A 66 8.62 7.73 5.47
N ARG A 67 8.64 7.91 4.15
CA ARG A 67 9.24 6.95 3.19
C ARG A 67 10.71 6.65 3.49
N LYS A 68 11.43 7.59 4.10
CA LYS A 68 12.84 7.41 4.47
C LYS A 68 13.04 6.48 5.67
N CYS A 69 11.95 6.16 6.38
CA CYS A 69 11.98 5.26 7.54
C CYS A 69 10.99 4.11 7.31
N PRO A 70 11.30 3.20 6.38
CA PRO A 70 10.32 2.20 5.94
C PRO A 70 9.83 1.29 7.06
N LYS A 71 10.70 0.89 7.98
CA LYS A 71 10.28 0.06 9.12
C LYS A 71 9.21 0.77 9.95
N THR A 72 9.45 2.05 10.28
CA THR A 72 8.46 2.86 11.04
C THR A 72 7.15 2.97 10.28
N THR A 73 7.22 3.18 8.96
CA THR A 73 6.02 3.28 8.11
C THR A 73 5.22 1.98 8.16
N LEU A 74 5.89 0.83 8.04
CA LEU A 74 5.23 -0.48 8.06
C LEU A 74 4.67 -0.80 9.44
N ASP A 75 5.41 -0.48 10.51
CA ASP A 75 4.94 -0.68 11.88
C ASP A 75 3.72 0.22 12.15
N PHE A 76 3.71 1.43 11.62
CA PHE A 76 2.55 2.32 11.75
C PHE A 76 1.35 1.77 10.98
N PHE A 77 1.56 1.14 9.82
CA PHE A 77 0.47 0.50 9.07
C PHE A 77 -0.22 -0.57 9.93
N ASP A 78 0.57 -1.42 10.57
CA ASP A 78 0.03 -2.47 11.46
C ASP A 78 -0.67 -1.86 12.67
N PHE A 79 -0.06 -0.85 13.28
CA PHE A 79 -0.66 -0.11 14.40
C PHE A 79 -2.01 0.51 14.00
N ALA A 80 -2.07 1.14 12.82
CA ALA A 80 -3.28 1.80 12.35
C ALA A 80 -4.43 0.80 12.17
N LYS A 81 -4.15 -0.36 11.60
CA LYS A 81 -5.17 -1.42 11.42
C LYS A 81 -5.68 -1.94 12.76
N THR A 82 -4.76 -2.19 13.70
CA THR A 82 -5.12 -2.82 14.98
C THR A 82 -5.71 -1.84 16.00
N HIS A 83 -5.22 -0.61 16.03
CA HIS A 83 -5.55 0.36 17.09
C HIS A 83 -6.39 1.54 16.64
N LEU A 84 -6.35 1.91 15.35
CA LEU A 84 -7.08 3.06 14.83
C LEU A 84 -8.26 2.66 13.92
N ARG A 85 -8.53 1.33 13.83
CA ARG A 85 -9.59 0.79 12.98
C ARG A 85 -9.45 1.21 11.52
N PHE A 86 -8.21 1.36 11.08
CA PHE A 86 -7.93 1.74 9.69
C PHE A 86 -8.21 0.55 8.78
N ASP A 87 -9.06 0.79 7.78
CA ASP A 87 -9.39 -0.21 6.77
C ASP A 87 -8.79 0.25 5.44
N PRO A 88 -7.59 -0.24 5.09
CA PRO A 88 -6.91 0.22 3.88
C PRO A 88 -7.56 -0.32 2.61
N ASP A 89 -7.69 0.54 1.61
CA ASP A 89 -8.14 0.12 0.29
C ASP A 89 -6.98 -0.52 -0.49
N LEU A 90 -7.26 -1.04 -1.68
CA LEU A 90 -6.25 -1.71 -2.51
C LEU A 90 -5.08 -0.79 -2.85
N LYS A 91 -5.34 0.48 -3.01
CA LYS A 91 -4.26 1.44 -3.24
C LYS A 91 -3.31 1.54 -2.04
N UNK A 92 -3.73 1.48 -0.89
CA UNK A 92 -3.06 1.48 0.21
C UNK A 92 -2.26 0.40 0.37
N HIS A 93 -2.86 -0.69 0.19
CA HIS A 93 -2.11 -1.95 0.24
C HIS A 93 -0.95 -1.98 -0.75
N CYS A 94 -1.22 -1.62 -1.99
CA CYS A 94 -0.18 -1.62 -3.03
C CYS A 94 0.98 -0.69 -2.67
N ARG A 95 0.68 0.49 -2.18
CA ARG A 95 1.71 1.47 -1.82
C ARG A 95 2.55 1.00 -0.62
N VAL A 96 1.91 0.33 0.35
CA VAL A 96 2.63 -0.21 1.52
C VAL A 96 3.52 -1.39 1.09
N ILE A 97 3.03 -2.26 0.22
CA ILE A 97 3.81 -3.38 -0.33
C ILE A 97 5.02 -2.82 -1.10
N GLU A 98 4.82 -1.75 -1.87
CA GLU A 98 5.91 -1.10 -2.60
C GLU A 98 7.01 -0.60 -1.65
N VAL A 99 6.63 0.03 -0.53
CA VAL A 99 7.60 0.47 0.48
C VAL A 99 8.41 -0.72 1.01
N ALA A 100 7.74 -1.84 1.29
CA ALA A 100 8.42 -3.04 1.79
C ALA A 100 9.39 -3.61 0.76
N THR A 101 8.98 -3.71 -0.51
CA THR A 101 9.84 -4.27 -1.57
C THR A 101 11.00 -3.34 -1.93
N GLU A 102 10.76 -2.02 -1.99
CA GLU A 102 11.82 -1.04 -2.25
C GLU A 102 12.91 -1.08 -1.19
N SER A 103 12.52 -1.39 0.05
CA SER A 103 13.42 -1.39 1.19
C SER A 103 14.08 -2.76 1.42
N GLY A 104 13.79 -3.74 0.58
CA GLY A 104 14.32 -5.08 0.71
C GLY A 104 13.71 -5.89 1.85
N LEU A 105 12.59 -5.45 2.41
CA LEU A 105 11.89 -6.13 3.51
C LEU A 105 10.92 -7.15 2.92
N LEU A 106 11.47 -8.18 2.26
CA LEU A 106 10.69 -9.09 1.43
C LEU A 106 9.75 -9.98 2.26
N GLU A 107 10.13 -10.35 3.48
CA GLU A 107 9.24 -11.10 4.37
C GLU A 107 8.01 -10.27 4.75
N ARG A 108 8.20 -8.97 5.01
CA ARG A 108 7.08 -8.06 5.28
C ARG A 108 6.19 -7.93 4.04
N ALA A 109 6.80 -7.83 2.85
CA ALA A 109 6.06 -7.76 1.60
C ALA A 109 5.20 -9.02 1.39
N GLU A 110 5.76 -10.19 1.64
CA GLU A 110 5.02 -11.47 1.53
C GLU A 110 3.84 -11.51 2.50
N THR A 111 4.06 -11.10 3.74
CA THR A 111 3.01 -11.06 4.77
C THR A 111 1.86 -10.13 4.35
N LEU A 112 2.20 -9.00 3.71
CA LEU A 112 1.21 -8.04 3.21
C LEU A 112 0.47 -8.56 1.97
N LEU A 113 1.18 -9.30 1.11
CA LEU A 113 0.61 -9.86 -0.13
C LEU A 113 -0.34 -11.03 0.12
N ARG A 114 -0.04 -11.85 1.13
CA ARG A 114 -0.78 -13.11 1.36
C ARG A 114 -2.29 -12.92 1.47
N PRO A 115 -2.79 -11.99 2.31
CA PRO A 115 -4.25 -11.78 2.37
C PRO A 115 -4.83 -11.31 1.04
N LEU A 116 -4.09 -10.53 0.27
CA LEU A 116 -4.59 -10.03 -1.02
C LEU A 116 -4.77 -11.16 -2.03
N VAL A 117 -3.77 -12.05 -2.13
CA VAL A 117 -3.85 -13.19 -3.08
C VAL A 117 -4.89 -14.20 -2.65
N GLU A 118 -5.21 -14.27 -1.36
CA GLU A 118 -6.22 -15.19 -0.84
C GLU A 118 -7.66 -14.69 -1.03
N THR A 119 -7.85 -13.37 -1.10
CA THR A 119 -9.19 -12.77 -1.10
C THR A 119 -9.59 -12.12 -2.42
N HIS A 120 -8.65 -11.95 -3.35
CA HIS A 120 -8.91 -11.26 -4.62
C HIS A 120 -8.47 -12.13 -5.80
N SER A 121 -9.06 -11.85 -6.98
CA SER A 121 -8.66 -12.51 -8.22
C SER A 121 -7.25 -12.08 -8.63
N VAL A 122 -6.58 -12.91 -9.41
CA VAL A 122 -5.25 -12.61 -9.95
C VAL A 122 -5.27 -11.27 -10.70
N SER A 123 -6.25 -11.11 -11.61
CA SER A 123 -6.31 -9.89 -12.44
C SER A 123 -6.49 -8.63 -11.58
N LEU A 124 -7.25 -8.73 -10.48
CA LEU A 124 -7.42 -7.57 -9.58
C LEU A 124 -6.11 -7.24 -8.84
N VAL A 125 -5.43 -8.27 -8.32
CA VAL A 125 -4.17 -8.08 -7.59
C VAL A 125 -3.10 -7.48 -8.51
N VAL A 126 -2.81 -8.15 -9.63
CA VAL A 126 -1.73 -7.72 -10.53
C VAL A 126 -2.07 -6.41 -11.25
N GLY A 127 -3.35 -6.21 -11.58
CA GLY A 127 -3.82 -4.96 -12.20
C GLY A 127 -3.70 -3.78 -11.24
N SER A 128 -4.04 -3.98 -9.97
CA SER A 128 -3.90 -2.93 -8.94
C SER A 128 -2.43 -2.58 -8.71
N MET A 129 -1.57 -3.59 -8.66
CA MET A 129 -0.13 -3.36 -8.50
C MET A 129 0.41 -2.58 -9.69
N HIS A 130 0.06 -2.96 -10.91
CA HIS A 130 0.48 -2.26 -12.11
C HIS A 130 -0.01 -0.80 -12.11
N ARG A 131 -1.22 -0.59 -11.64
CA ARG A 131 -1.82 0.76 -11.61
C ARG A 131 -1.21 1.66 -10.53
N TRP A 132 -0.91 1.11 -9.34
CA TRP A 132 -0.61 1.92 -8.17
C TRP A 132 0.85 1.95 -7.76
N PHE A 133 1.69 1.03 -8.25
CA PHE A 133 3.14 1.09 -8.00
C PHE A 133 3.75 2.21 -8.83
N GLU A 134 4.71 2.92 -8.25
CA GLU A 134 5.43 3.98 -8.95
C GLU A 134 6.78 3.51 -9.47
N GLY A 135 7.39 2.50 -8.82
CA GLY A 135 8.70 1.98 -9.18
C GLY A 135 8.61 0.72 -10.03
N GLU A 136 9.34 0.69 -11.14
CA GLU A 136 9.37 -0.48 -12.02
C GLU A 136 10.04 -1.67 -11.34
N VAL A 137 11.12 -1.43 -10.59
CA VAL A 137 11.87 -2.49 -9.90
C VAL A 137 11.00 -3.09 -8.78
N SER A 138 10.36 -2.24 -7.97
CA SER A 138 9.49 -2.72 -6.90
C SER A 138 8.29 -3.49 -7.45
N LEU A 139 7.74 -3.06 -8.58
CA LEU A 139 6.67 -3.80 -9.26
C LEU A 139 7.14 -5.18 -9.69
N SER A 140 8.32 -5.25 -10.32
CA SER A 140 8.91 -6.51 -10.77
C SER A 140 9.12 -7.47 -9.60
N VAL A 141 9.71 -6.98 -8.51
CA VAL A 141 9.94 -7.79 -7.31
C VAL A 141 8.62 -8.27 -6.72
N SER A 142 7.63 -7.38 -6.60
CA SER A 142 6.33 -7.72 -6.01
C SER A 142 5.56 -8.74 -6.85
N LEU A 143 5.58 -8.59 -8.18
CA LEU A 143 4.93 -9.56 -9.07
C LEU A 143 5.58 -10.93 -8.96
N SER A 144 6.92 -10.98 -8.82
CA SER A 144 7.64 -12.25 -8.57
C SER A 144 7.20 -12.88 -7.25
N LEU A 145 7.00 -12.06 -6.19
CA LEU A 145 6.50 -12.58 -4.91
C LEU A 145 5.07 -13.12 -5.03
N VAL A 146 4.21 -12.47 -5.81
CA VAL A 146 2.85 -12.96 -6.08
C VAL A 146 2.91 -14.31 -6.77
N LEU A 147 3.76 -14.42 -7.78
CA LEU A 147 3.99 -15.68 -8.52
C LEU A 147 4.42 -16.79 -7.56
N GLU A 148 5.39 -16.52 -6.68
CA GLU A 148 5.86 -17.48 -5.68
C GLU A 148 4.75 -17.87 -4.72
N CYS A 149 3.92 -16.92 -4.26
CA CYS A 149 2.81 -17.22 -3.36
C CYS A 149 1.87 -18.25 -3.95
N TYR A 150 1.50 -18.09 -5.22
CA TYR A 150 0.61 -19.04 -5.88
C TYR A 150 1.32 -20.40 -6.11
N ALA A 151 2.57 -20.37 -6.54
CA ALA A 151 3.33 -21.59 -6.80
C ALA A 151 3.50 -22.43 -5.53
N LEU A 152 3.83 -21.79 -4.40
CA LEU A 152 4.04 -22.49 -3.14
C LEU A 152 2.74 -23.08 -2.58
N LYS A 153 1.59 -22.51 -2.94
CA LYS A 153 0.27 -23.05 -2.56
C LYS A 153 -0.21 -24.15 -3.52
N GLY A 154 0.55 -24.46 -4.56
CA GLY A 154 0.12 -25.40 -5.57
C GLY A 154 -0.94 -24.84 -6.53
N CYS A 155 -1.16 -23.54 -6.53
CA CYS A 155 -2.13 -22.87 -7.41
C CYS A 155 -1.44 -22.51 -8.73
N TYR A 156 -1.02 -23.54 -9.48
CA TYR A 156 -0.19 -23.33 -10.67
C TYR A 156 -0.92 -22.54 -11.76
N GLN A 157 -2.24 -22.70 -11.89
CA GLN A 157 -3.01 -21.95 -12.91
C GLN A 157 -2.99 -20.45 -12.60
N ASN A 158 -3.15 -20.07 -11.33
CA ASN A 158 -3.04 -18.70 -10.91
C ASN A 158 -1.61 -18.17 -11.15
N GLY A 159 -0.61 -19.00 -10.87
CA GLY A 159 0.78 -18.67 -11.14
C GLY A 159 1.05 -18.41 -12.61
N LEU A 160 0.50 -19.27 -13.50
CA LEU A 160 0.62 -19.09 -14.95
C LEU A 160 -0.07 -17.80 -15.41
N GLU A 161 -1.18 -17.42 -14.78
CA GLU A 161 -1.88 -16.16 -15.09
C GLU A 161 -1.01 -14.95 -14.72
N VAL A 162 -0.35 -14.98 -13.56
CA VAL A 162 0.61 -13.94 -13.17
C VAL A 162 1.78 -13.89 -14.16
N PHE A 163 2.32 -15.04 -14.50
CA PHE A 163 3.43 -15.16 -15.46
C PHE A 163 3.06 -14.53 -16.81
N GLY A 164 1.86 -14.84 -17.31
CA GLY A 164 1.36 -14.26 -18.55
C GLY A 164 1.23 -12.75 -18.49
N PHE A 165 0.76 -12.22 -17.35
CA PHE A 165 0.65 -10.78 -17.11
C PHE A 165 2.04 -10.13 -17.14
N MET A 166 3.02 -10.75 -16.46
CA MET A 166 4.40 -10.25 -16.44
C MET A 166 5.00 -10.21 -17.84
N ARG A 167 4.75 -11.26 -18.64
CA ARG A 167 5.23 -11.32 -20.04
C ARG A 167 4.65 -10.15 -20.86
N ARG A 168 3.36 -9.86 -20.70
CA ARG A 168 2.73 -8.75 -21.43
C ARG A 168 3.34 -7.41 -21.04
N LEU A 169 3.79 -7.27 -19.79
CA LEU A 169 4.46 -6.06 -19.31
C LEU A 169 5.97 -6.06 -19.60
N ARG A 170 6.49 -7.14 -20.18
CA ARG A 170 7.93 -7.34 -20.44
C ARG A 170 8.74 -7.33 -19.14
N ILE A 171 8.19 -7.93 -18.10
CA ILE A 171 8.83 -8.07 -16.80
C ILE A 171 9.22 -9.55 -16.64
N SER A 172 10.50 -9.82 -16.36
CA SER A 172 10.99 -11.16 -16.11
C SER A 172 10.82 -11.52 -14.64
N PRO A 173 10.26 -12.71 -14.32
CA PRO A 173 10.24 -13.17 -12.93
C PRO A 173 11.65 -13.35 -12.39
N SER A 174 11.78 -13.29 -11.07
CA SER A 174 13.03 -13.65 -10.40
C SER A 174 13.32 -15.14 -10.63
N GLN A 175 14.59 -15.55 -10.50
CA GLN A 175 14.97 -16.95 -10.64
C GLN A 175 14.21 -17.82 -9.64
N SER A 176 14.05 -17.34 -8.41
CA SER A 176 13.32 -18.04 -7.35
C SER A 176 11.85 -18.25 -7.73
N ALA A 177 11.19 -17.22 -8.25
CA ALA A 177 9.78 -17.30 -8.67
C ALA A 177 9.61 -18.27 -9.84
N TYR A 178 10.53 -18.20 -10.80
CA TYR A 178 10.51 -19.07 -11.97
C TYR A 178 10.65 -20.55 -11.55
N ASN A 179 11.62 -20.83 -10.66
CA ASN A 179 11.85 -22.19 -10.15
C ASN A 179 10.66 -22.70 -9.36
N SER A 180 10.03 -21.84 -8.54
CA SER A 180 8.84 -22.22 -7.78
C SER A 180 7.68 -22.57 -8.70
N LEU A 181 7.49 -21.80 -9.77
CA LEU A 181 6.43 -22.09 -10.74
C LEU A 181 6.68 -23.42 -11.44
N LEU A 182 7.92 -23.66 -11.92
CA LEU A 182 8.27 -24.93 -12.58
C LEU A 182 8.06 -26.11 -11.62
N GLY A 183 8.44 -25.95 -10.35
CA GLY A 183 8.24 -26.99 -9.34
C GLY A 183 6.77 -27.29 -9.08
N SER A 184 5.90 -26.30 -9.17
CA SER A 184 4.47 -26.48 -8.94
C SER A 184 3.77 -27.22 -10.08
N LEU A 185 4.40 -27.29 -11.26
CA LEU A 185 3.86 -27.99 -12.44
C LEU A 185 4.18 -29.48 -12.42
N VAL A 186 5.08 -29.92 -11.53
CA VAL A 186 5.47 -31.33 -11.39
C VAL A 186 4.62 -31.97 -10.27
#